data_bfd7e9a690c2207dd54d05b6112d5b35
#
_entry.id   bfd7e9a690c2207dd54d05b6112d5b35
#
_cell.length_a   1.000
_cell.length_b   1.000
_cell.length_c   1.000
_cell.angle_alpha   90.00
_cell.angle_beta   90.00
_cell.angle_gamma   90.00
#
_symmetry.space_group_name_H-M   'P 1'
#
loop_
_entity.id
_entity.type
_entity.pdbx_description
1 polymer ?
#
loop_
_entity_poly.entity_id
_entity_poly.type
_entity_poly.pdbx_seq_one_letter_code
_entity_poly.pdbx_strand_id
1 'polypeptide(L)'
;MDKTHIFEKIILNNKVEVPSHLAIAPLTLFSSNPDGTINDGEREYLKLRATNIGLYILGAQVVSQEGITAINFPGTFCEKDIPSIKERAEIVKSQGALAINQIHHGGALALKQFSGMIPVVPSKEIAVEEAKKRGADTDMHELTDKEINEIIEKFAHATELSIKSGYDGVEIHGANNFLI
;
A
#
# COMPACT_ATOMS: atom_id res chain seq x y z
N MET A 1 -15.34 -2.67 -33.10
CA MET A 1 -14.08 -2.87 -32.36
C MET A 1 -14.12 -4.25 -31.76
N ASP A 2 -13.17 -5.07 -32.09
CA ASP A 2 -12.98 -6.36 -31.42
C ASP A 2 -12.56 -6.10 -29.96
N LYS A 3 -13.36 -6.58 -29.00
CA LYS A 3 -13.14 -6.38 -27.57
C LYS A 3 -12.35 -7.53 -26.94
N THR A 4 -11.89 -8.49 -27.73
CA THR A 4 -11.17 -9.68 -27.25
C THR A 4 -9.77 -9.34 -26.76
N HIS A 5 -9.15 -8.27 -27.28
CA HIS A 5 -7.80 -7.82 -26.90
C HIS A 5 -7.59 -7.59 -25.40
N ILE A 6 -8.64 -7.19 -24.65
CA ILE A 6 -8.49 -6.95 -23.21
C ILE A 6 -8.18 -8.22 -22.40
N PHE A 7 -8.45 -9.41 -22.98
CA PHE A 7 -8.19 -10.70 -22.35
C PHE A 7 -6.92 -11.37 -22.91
N GLU A 8 -6.19 -10.71 -23.81
CA GLU A 8 -4.92 -11.21 -24.31
C GLU A 8 -3.82 -10.97 -23.27
N LYS A 9 -2.78 -11.82 -23.32
CA LYS A 9 -1.61 -11.68 -22.47
C LYS A 9 -0.73 -10.53 -22.90
N ILE A 10 -0.07 -9.89 -21.94
CA ILE A 10 0.95 -8.86 -22.17
C ILE A 10 2.28 -9.37 -21.64
N ILE A 11 3.35 -9.13 -22.38
CA ILE A 11 4.72 -9.37 -21.92
C ILE A 11 5.33 -8.00 -21.56
N LEU A 12 5.65 -7.82 -20.29
CA LEU A 12 6.31 -6.61 -19.81
C LEU A 12 7.79 -6.58 -20.25
N ASN A 13 8.44 -5.42 -20.18
CA ASN A 13 9.83 -5.24 -20.57
C ASN A 13 10.80 -6.17 -19.81
N ASN A 14 10.48 -6.50 -18.56
CA ASN A 14 11.23 -7.44 -17.72
C ASN A 14 10.88 -8.93 -17.98
N LYS A 15 10.16 -9.24 -19.07
CA LYS A 15 9.71 -10.57 -19.47
C LYS A 15 8.62 -11.20 -18.59
N VAL A 16 8.08 -10.48 -17.64
CA VAL A 16 6.93 -10.97 -16.86
C VAL A 16 5.69 -10.99 -17.76
N GLU A 17 4.99 -12.13 -17.76
CA GLU A 17 3.72 -12.31 -18.46
C GLU A 17 2.57 -11.85 -17.55
N VAL A 18 1.76 -10.91 -18.04
CA VAL A 18 0.52 -10.47 -17.39
C VAL A 18 -0.66 -11.14 -18.11
N PRO A 19 -1.52 -11.89 -17.43
CA PRO A 19 -2.55 -12.72 -18.07
C PRO A 19 -3.61 -11.97 -18.90
N SER A 20 -3.82 -10.70 -18.66
CA SER A 20 -4.77 -9.87 -19.44
C SER A 20 -4.42 -8.38 -19.33
N HIS A 21 -5.05 -7.55 -20.16
CA HIS A 21 -4.93 -6.09 -20.11
C HIS A 21 -5.77 -5.43 -19.00
N LEU A 22 -6.46 -6.23 -18.17
CA LEU A 22 -7.27 -5.72 -17.07
C LEU A 22 -6.45 -5.64 -15.79
N ALA A 23 -6.49 -4.49 -15.14
CA ALA A 23 -5.88 -4.29 -13.83
C ALA A 23 -6.91 -3.74 -12.83
N ILE A 24 -6.83 -4.19 -11.58
CA ILE A 24 -7.53 -3.56 -10.46
C ILE A 24 -6.60 -2.50 -9.87
N ALA A 25 -7.09 -1.27 -9.87
CA ALA A 25 -6.42 -0.16 -9.19
C ALA A 25 -6.44 -0.34 -7.67
N PRO A 26 -5.45 0.20 -6.94
CA PRO A 26 -5.39 0.06 -5.50
C PRO A 26 -6.58 0.74 -4.82
N LEU A 27 -7.20 0.03 -3.89
CA LEU A 27 -8.30 0.52 -3.07
C LEU A 27 -8.04 0.12 -1.61
N THR A 28 -7.95 1.10 -0.73
CA THR A 28 -7.85 0.86 0.70
C THR A 28 -9.23 0.52 1.25
N LEU A 29 -9.40 -0.67 1.80
CA LEU A 29 -10.69 -1.18 2.25
C LEU A 29 -11.08 -0.73 3.66
N PHE A 30 -10.12 -0.36 4.51
CA PHE A 30 -10.31 -0.06 5.94
C PHE A 30 -11.04 -1.16 6.72
N SER A 31 -10.98 -2.39 6.24
CA SER A 31 -11.76 -3.52 6.73
C SER A 31 -10.93 -4.58 7.45
N SER A 32 -9.63 -4.44 7.50
CA SER A 32 -8.76 -5.39 8.22
C SER A 32 -9.10 -5.47 9.71
N ASN A 33 -8.62 -6.47 10.40
CA ASN A 33 -8.70 -6.54 11.85
C ASN A 33 -8.03 -5.31 12.52
N PRO A 34 -8.32 -5.00 13.79
CA PRO A 34 -7.71 -3.85 14.48
C PRO A 34 -6.18 -3.84 14.51
N ASP A 35 -5.55 -5.01 14.39
CA ASP A 35 -4.09 -5.17 14.30
C ASP A 35 -3.54 -5.14 12.87
N GLY A 36 -4.39 -4.83 11.87
CA GLY A 36 -4.03 -4.79 10.45
C GLY A 36 -4.01 -6.15 9.74
N THR A 37 -4.30 -7.25 10.45
CA THR A 37 -4.36 -8.58 9.82
C THR A 37 -5.61 -8.75 8.96
N ILE A 38 -5.52 -9.62 7.95
CA ILE A 38 -6.62 -9.92 7.05
C ILE A 38 -7.78 -10.61 7.79
N ASN A 39 -9.02 -10.24 7.47
CA ASN A 39 -10.23 -10.89 7.98
C ASN A 39 -11.04 -11.58 6.88
N ASP A 40 -12.14 -12.25 7.26
CA ASP A 40 -12.96 -13.03 6.32
C ASP A 40 -13.63 -12.15 5.25
N GLY A 41 -14.06 -10.95 5.60
CA GLY A 41 -14.65 -10.02 4.63
C GLY A 41 -13.65 -9.56 3.56
N GLU A 42 -12.40 -9.30 3.96
CA GLU A 42 -11.32 -8.95 3.04
C GLU A 42 -10.94 -10.15 2.15
N ARG A 43 -10.88 -11.37 2.72
CA ARG A 43 -10.65 -12.62 1.97
C ARG A 43 -11.67 -12.80 0.85
N GLU A 44 -12.94 -12.67 1.19
CA GLU A 44 -14.03 -12.81 0.22
C GLU A 44 -13.96 -11.73 -0.86
N TYR A 45 -13.73 -10.48 -0.47
CA TYR A 45 -13.58 -9.36 -1.40
C TYR A 45 -12.45 -9.61 -2.41
N LEU A 46 -11.27 -10.02 -1.94
CA LEU A 46 -10.12 -10.29 -2.80
C LEU A 46 -10.39 -11.43 -3.78
N LYS A 47 -11.00 -12.54 -3.32
CA LYS A 47 -11.38 -13.67 -4.18
C LYS A 47 -12.31 -13.25 -5.31
N LEU A 48 -13.36 -12.48 -4.98
CA LEU A 48 -14.35 -12.04 -5.96
C LEU A 48 -13.76 -11.07 -7.00
N ARG A 49 -12.84 -10.20 -6.58
CA ARG A 49 -12.29 -9.15 -7.44
C ARG A 49 -11.10 -9.57 -8.27
N ALA A 50 -10.35 -10.56 -7.86
CA ALA A 50 -9.15 -11.02 -8.57
C ALA A 50 -9.44 -11.97 -9.76
N THR A 51 -10.69 -12.37 -9.95
CA THR A 51 -11.09 -13.30 -11.02
C THR A 51 -11.03 -12.65 -12.40
N ASN A 52 -10.37 -13.31 -13.37
CA ASN A 52 -10.22 -12.83 -14.75
C ASN A 52 -9.49 -11.49 -14.91
N ILE A 53 -8.63 -11.15 -13.96
CA ILE A 53 -7.80 -9.95 -13.96
C ILE A 53 -6.35 -10.33 -14.25
N GLY A 54 -5.63 -9.50 -15.00
CA GLY A 54 -4.19 -9.70 -15.27
C GLY A 54 -3.31 -9.24 -14.11
N LEU A 55 -3.67 -8.10 -13.51
CA LEU A 55 -2.90 -7.47 -12.44
C LEU A 55 -3.83 -6.96 -11.34
N TYR A 56 -3.51 -7.28 -10.10
CA TYR A 56 -4.21 -6.72 -8.95
C TYR A 56 -3.23 -5.92 -8.08
N ILE A 57 -3.43 -4.61 -8.01
CA ILE A 57 -2.69 -3.76 -7.09
C ILE A 57 -3.50 -3.72 -5.79
N LEU A 58 -2.99 -4.38 -4.76
CA LEU A 58 -3.63 -4.40 -3.46
C LEU A 58 -3.51 -3.01 -2.82
N GLY A 59 -4.59 -2.56 -2.21
CA GLY A 59 -4.67 -1.26 -1.57
C GLY A 59 -3.61 -1.06 -0.51
N ALA A 60 -3.30 0.20 -0.23
CA ALA A 60 -2.09 0.63 0.44
C ALA A 60 -1.82 -0.08 1.78
N GLN A 61 -0.58 -0.50 1.96
CA GLN A 61 -0.04 -1.02 3.20
C GLN A 61 1.06 -0.09 3.69
N VAL A 62 1.01 0.29 4.97
CA VAL A 62 1.93 1.27 5.53
C VAL A 62 3.31 0.67 5.76
N VAL A 63 4.37 1.44 5.46
CA VAL A 63 5.77 1.00 5.59
C VAL A 63 6.38 1.26 6.98
N SER A 64 5.65 1.93 7.87
CA SER A 64 6.09 2.21 9.24
C SER A 64 4.95 2.70 10.12
N GLN A 65 5.11 2.59 11.43
CA GLN A 65 4.10 2.95 12.42
C GLN A 65 3.64 4.41 12.31
N GLU A 66 4.59 5.35 12.15
CA GLU A 66 4.29 6.78 12.06
C GLU A 66 3.53 7.18 10.79
N GLY A 67 3.49 6.31 9.79
CA GLY A 67 2.77 6.53 8.54
C GLY A 67 1.30 6.12 8.55
N ILE A 68 0.77 5.60 9.65
CA ILE A 68 -0.61 5.09 9.74
C ILE A 68 -1.63 6.23 9.62
N THR A 69 -2.54 6.12 8.65
CA THR A 69 -3.55 7.14 8.33
C THR A 69 -4.95 6.83 8.87
N ALA A 70 -5.24 5.60 9.22
CA ALA A 70 -6.56 5.17 9.64
C ALA A 70 -6.52 3.97 10.59
N ILE A 71 -7.64 3.71 11.25
CA ILE A 71 -7.86 2.48 12.01
C ILE A 71 -7.82 1.25 11.09
N ASN A 72 -7.43 0.11 11.64
CA ASN A 72 -7.40 -1.18 10.92
C ASN A 72 -6.53 -1.15 9.64
N PHE A 73 -5.48 -0.35 9.65
CA PHE A 73 -4.63 -0.19 8.48
C PHE A 73 -3.57 -1.30 8.42
N PRO A 74 -3.48 -2.04 7.30
CA PRO A 74 -2.48 -3.10 7.18
C PRO A 74 -1.07 -2.52 7.06
N GLY A 75 -0.11 -3.20 7.69
CA GLY A 75 1.31 -2.84 7.63
C GLY A 75 2.13 -3.83 6.79
N THR A 76 3.26 -3.33 6.32
CA THR A 76 4.34 -4.12 5.70
C THR A 76 5.67 -3.59 6.23
N PHE A 77 5.92 -3.68 7.53
CA PHE A 77 7.11 -3.10 8.14
C PHE A 77 7.79 -3.98 9.19
N CYS A 78 7.23 -5.15 9.49
CA CYS A 78 7.87 -6.09 10.41
C CYS A 78 7.51 -7.54 10.07
N GLU A 79 8.32 -8.48 10.55
CA GLU A 79 8.17 -9.93 10.29
C GLU A 79 6.79 -10.48 10.73
N LYS A 80 6.16 -9.90 11.75
CA LYS A 80 4.81 -10.30 12.19
C LYS A 80 3.74 -10.03 11.14
N ASP A 81 3.98 -9.14 10.19
CA ASP A 81 3.02 -8.80 9.14
C ASP A 81 3.01 -9.86 8.03
N ILE A 82 4.12 -10.61 7.88
CA ILE A 82 4.31 -11.58 6.79
C ILE A 82 3.14 -12.55 6.62
N PRO A 83 2.60 -13.22 7.65
CA PRO A 83 1.50 -14.17 7.44
C PRO A 83 0.29 -13.53 6.76
N SER A 84 -0.07 -12.32 7.18
CA SER A 84 -1.25 -11.61 6.66
C SER A 84 -1.02 -11.05 5.25
N ILE A 85 0.13 -10.45 4.99
CA ILE A 85 0.46 -9.93 3.65
C ILE A 85 0.67 -11.06 2.64
N LYS A 86 1.24 -12.20 3.07
CA LYS A 86 1.37 -13.41 2.27
C LYS A 86 0.00 -13.96 1.87
N GLU A 87 -0.91 -14.10 2.82
CA GLU A 87 -2.26 -14.59 2.55
C GLU A 87 -3.01 -13.73 1.52
N ARG A 88 -2.88 -12.40 1.59
CA ARG A 88 -3.44 -11.49 0.58
C ARG A 88 -2.89 -11.76 -0.82
N ALA A 89 -1.58 -11.93 -0.95
CA ALA A 89 -0.94 -12.25 -2.22
C ALA A 89 -1.41 -13.61 -2.76
N GLU A 90 -1.45 -14.64 -1.90
CA GLU A 90 -1.87 -16.00 -2.27
C GLU A 90 -3.32 -16.03 -2.77
N ILE A 91 -4.23 -15.30 -2.13
CA ILE A 91 -5.63 -15.22 -2.56
C ILE A 91 -5.70 -14.64 -3.98
N VAL A 92 -5.04 -13.53 -4.25
CA VAL A 92 -5.05 -12.89 -5.57
C VAL A 92 -4.43 -13.82 -6.62
N LYS A 93 -3.28 -14.41 -6.33
CA LYS A 93 -2.56 -15.31 -7.24
C LYS A 93 -3.33 -16.60 -7.51
N SER A 94 -4.09 -17.11 -6.53
CA SER A 94 -4.95 -18.28 -6.72
C SER A 94 -6.06 -18.07 -7.76
N GLN A 95 -6.39 -16.81 -8.06
CA GLN A 95 -7.34 -16.45 -9.13
C GLN A 95 -6.66 -16.19 -10.48
N GLY A 96 -5.33 -16.35 -10.58
CA GLY A 96 -4.55 -16.21 -11.80
C GLY A 96 -4.00 -14.82 -12.06
N ALA A 97 -4.27 -13.82 -11.22
CA ALA A 97 -3.73 -12.47 -11.35
C ALA A 97 -2.32 -12.35 -10.76
N LEU A 98 -1.51 -11.42 -11.27
CA LEU A 98 -0.31 -10.96 -10.58
C LEU A 98 -0.70 -10.07 -9.40
N ALA A 99 -0.03 -10.27 -8.26
CA ALA A 99 -0.27 -9.50 -7.03
C ALA A 99 0.82 -8.43 -6.85
N ILE A 100 0.42 -7.17 -6.82
CA ILE A 100 1.29 -6.01 -6.53
C ILE A 100 0.89 -5.42 -5.19
N ASN A 101 1.86 -5.19 -4.30
CA ASN A 101 1.62 -4.50 -3.04
C ASN A 101 1.82 -3.00 -3.21
N GLN A 102 0.76 -2.19 -3.06
CA GLN A 102 0.96 -0.75 -2.96
C GLN A 102 1.43 -0.41 -1.55
N ILE A 103 2.64 0.11 -1.44
CA ILE A 103 3.27 0.53 -0.18
C ILE A 103 3.23 2.05 -0.05
N HIS A 104 2.93 2.55 1.15
CA HIS A 104 2.82 3.98 1.37
C HIS A 104 3.26 4.43 2.76
N HIS A 105 3.42 5.73 2.92
CA HIS A 105 3.59 6.40 4.20
C HIS A 105 2.67 7.60 4.25
N GLY A 106 1.88 7.72 5.30
CA GLY A 106 0.82 8.74 5.42
C GLY A 106 1.30 10.20 5.40
N GLY A 107 2.56 10.45 5.80
CA GLY A 107 3.10 11.80 5.84
C GLY A 107 2.22 12.75 6.66
N ALA A 108 1.88 13.89 6.10
CA ALA A 108 1.00 14.88 6.71
C ALA A 108 -0.44 14.39 6.99
N LEU A 109 -0.85 13.27 6.39
CA LEU A 109 -2.16 12.68 6.59
C LEU A 109 -2.14 11.52 7.60
N ALA A 110 -0.96 11.17 8.14
CA ALA A 110 -0.87 10.23 9.25
C ALA A 110 -1.56 10.81 10.49
N LEU A 111 -2.19 9.95 11.29
CA LEU A 111 -2.99 10.40 12.42
C LEU A 111 -2.42 9.83 13.72
N LYS A 112 -1.94 10.73 14.58
CA LYS A 112 -1.37 10.42 15.91
C LYS A 112 -2.30 9.54 16.77
N GLN A 113 -3.60 9.71 16.63
CA GLN A 113 -4.59 8.89 17.36
C GLN A 113 -4.55 7.40 16.97
N PHE A 114 -4.04 7.04 15.78
CA PHE A 114 -3.92 5.65 15.33
C PHE A 114 -2.47 5.15 15.40
N SER A 115 -1.50 6.01 15.07
CA SER A 115 -0.08 5.65 15.10
C SER A 115 0.53 5.73 16.51
N GLY A 116 0.00 6.58 17.38
CA GLY A 116 0.62 6.98 18.66
C GLY A 116 1.80 7.95 18.46
N MET A 117 2.12 8.35 17.25
CA MET A 117 3.31 9.13 16.88
C MET A 117 2.93 10.45 16.21
N ILE A 118 3.80 11.45 16.30
CA ILE A 118 3.65 12.72 15.59
C ILE A 118 3.89 12.45 14.09
N PRO A 119 3.00 12.95 13.18
CA PRO A 119 3.20 12.86 11.74
C PRO A 119 4.51 13.49 11.30
N VAL A 120 5.18 12.86 10.34
CA VAL A 120 6.42 13.38 9.75
C VAL A 120 6.15 13.91 8.34
N VAL A 121 6.82 15.00 7.97
CA VAL A 121 6.59 15.70 6.71
C VAL A 121 7.89 16.17 6.08
N PRO A 122 7.96 16.27 4.74
CA PRO A 122 9.15 16.79 4.06
C PRO A 122 9.31 18.31 4.19
N SER A 123 8.22 19.05 4.41
CA SER A 123 8.21 20.48 4.68
C SER A 123 7.12 20.83 5.67
N LYS A 124 7.50 21.31 6.85
CA LYS A 124 6.53 21.67 7.90
C LYS A 124 5.70 22.89 7.53
N GLU A 125 6.31 23.88 6.89
CA GLU A 125 5.61 25.11 6.48
C GLU A 125 4.42 24.79 5.58
N ILE A 126 4.66 24.02 4.51
CA ILE A 126 3.63 23.63 3.53
C ILE A 126 2.59 22.73 4.19
N ALA A 127 3.02 21.72 4.94
CA ALA A 127 2.12 20.75 5.56
C ALA A 127 1.19 21.41 6.60
N VAL A 128 1.69 22.32 7.42
CA VAL A 128 0.89 23.07 8.41
C VAL A 128 -0.12 24.00 7.73
N GLU A 129 0.27 24.67 6.64
CA GLU A 129 -0.67 25.50 5.87
C GLU A 129 -1.83 24.68 5.31
N GLU A 130 -1.53 23.52 4.71
CA GLU A 130 -2.55 22.61 4.18
C GLU A 130 -3.41 21.98 5.29
N ALA A 131 -2.83 21.65 6.43
CA ALA A 131 -3.57 21.13 7.59
C ALA A 131 -4.56 22.16 8.13
N LYS A 132 -4.16 23.42 8.26
CA LYS A 132 -5.04 24.52 8.69
C LYS A 132 -6.23 24.70 7.75
N LYS A 133 -6.05 24.62 6.43
CA LYS A 133 -7.15 24.70 5.45
C LYS A 133 -8.19 23.59 5.65
N ARG A 134 -7.78 22.44 6.15
CA ARG A 134 -8.63 21.27 6.41
C ARG A 134 -9.16 21.20 7.85
N GLY A 135 -8.75 22.08 8.73
CA GLY A 135 -9.04 22.01 10.17
C GLY A 135 -8.38 20.81 10.86
N ALA A 136 -7.26 20.32 10.33
CA ALA A 136 -6.52 19.20 10.88
C ALA A 136 -5.44 19.65 11.89
N ASP A 137 -4.89 18.67 12.64
CA ASP A 137 -3.80 18.91 13.58
C ASP A 137 -2.55 19.44 12.84
N THR A 138 -1.87 20.39 13.47
CA THR A 138 -0.65 21.03 12.94
C THR A 138 0.62 20.61 13.68
N ASP A 139 0.50 19.70 14.65
CA ASP A 139 1.66 19.13 15.35
C ASP A 139 2.35 18.11 14.46
N MET A 140 3.35 18.57 13.69
CA MET A 140 4.09 17.79 12.71
C MET A 140 5.59 17.99 12.88
N HIS A 141 6.35 16.95 12.59
CA HIS A 141 7.82 16.96 12.58
C HIS A 141 8.34 17.03 11.14
N GLU A 142 9.17 18.03 10.84
CA GLU A 142 9.87 18.11 9.56
C GLU A 142 11.06 17.16 9.55
N LEU A 143 11.14 16.33 8.53
CA LEU A 143 12.20 15.35 8.36
C LEU A 143 13.55 16.01 8.10
N THR A 144 14.55 15.59 8.82
CA THR A 144 15.96 15.86 8.49
C THR A 144 16.44 14.96 7.36
N ASP A 145 17.54 15.31 6.69
CA ASP A 145 18.16 14.48 5.64
C ASP A 145 18.45 13.05 6.13
N LYS A 146 18.84 12.90 7.39
CA LYS A 146 19.06 11.59 7.99
C LYS A 146 17.75 10.79 8.07
N GLU A 147 16.68 11.41 8.56
CA GLU A 147 15.37 10.75 8.70
C GLU A 147 14.76 10.44 7.34
N ILE A 148 14.99 11.28 6.30
CA ILE A 148 14.60 10.96 4.92
C ILE A 148 15.26 9.66 4.46
N ASN A 149 16.57 9.49 4.70
CA ASN A 149 17.26 8.25 4.38
C ASN A 149 16.69 7.05 5.17
N GLU A 150 16.34 7.24 6.44
CA GLU A 150 15.69 6.20 7.24
C GLU A 150 14.30 5.80 6.67
N ILE A 151 13.53 6.76 6.14
CA ILE A 151 12.27 6.48 5.44
C ILE A 151 12.52 5.70 4.15
N ILE A 152 13.53 6.05 3.37
CA ILE A 152 13.91 5.30 2.15
C ILE A 152 14.20 3.83 2.50
N GLU A 153 14.96 3.58 3.56
CA GLU A 153 15.24 2.23 4.04
C GLU A 153 13.96 1.49 4.50
N LYS A 154 12.97 2.19 5.08
CA LYS A 154 11.67 1.58 5.43
C LYS A 154 10.89 1.15 4.18
N PHE A 155 10.90 1.94 3.10
CA PHE A 155 10.31 1.53 1.82
C PHE A 155 11.05 0.35 1.19
N ALA A 156 12.38 0.33 1.26
CA ALA A 156 13.20 -0.78 0.79
C ALA A 156 12.86 -2.06 1.58
N HIS A 157 12.82 -1.98 2.90
CA HIS A 157 12.46 -3.11 3.77
C HIS A 157 11.02 -3.62 3.51
N ALA A 158 10.05 -2.72 3.35
CA ALA A 158 8.69 -3.10 2.99
C ALA A 158 8.63 -3.81 1.62
N THR A 159 9.47 -3.41 0.67
CA THR A 159 9.62 -4.10 -0.61
C THR A 159 10.15 -5.52 -0.41
N GLU A 160 11.20 -5.69 0.39
CA GLU A 160 11.75 -7.02 0.72
C GLU A 160 10.69 -7.93 1.36
N LEU A 161 9.94 -7.42 2.35
CA LEU A 161 8.86 -8.16 3.00
C LEU A 161 7.75 -8.54 2.01
N SER A 162 7.41 -7.64 1.07
CA SER A 162 6.42 -7.93 0.03
C SER A 162 6.86 -9.07 -0.87
N ILE A 163 8.09 -9.03 -1.39
CA ILE A 163 8.63 -10.09 -2.23
C ILE A 163 8.74 -11.42 -1.46
N LYS A 164 9.21 -11.38 -0.22
CA LYS A 164 9.29 -12.54 0.68
C LYS A 164 7.91 -13.16 0.95
N SER A 165 6.87 -12.33 0.92
CA SER A 165 5.46 -12.75 1.07
C SER A 165 4.81 -13.22 -0.22
N GLY A 166 5.53 -13.25 -1.34
CA GLY A 166 5.06 -13.82 -2.61
C GLY A 166 4.37 -12.85 -3.56
N TYR A 167 4.47 -11.55 -3.33
CA TYR A 167 4.04 -10.55 -4.31
C TYR A 167 4.98 -10.56 -5.54
N ASP A 168 4.43 -10.21 -6.68
CA ASP A 168 5.16 -10.14 -7.95
C ASP A 168 5.86 -8.78 -8.14
N GLY A 169 5.52 -7.80 -7.29
CA GLY A 169 6.13 -6.49 -7.27
C GLY A 169 5.51 -5.56 -6.23
N VAL A 170 5.99 -4.33 -6.19
CA VAL A 170 5.44 -3.26 -5.35
C VAL A 170 5.11 -2.03 -6.20
N GLU A 171 4.14 -1.25 -5.74
CA GLU A 171 3.85 0.10 -6.22
C GLU A 171 4.11 1.09 -5.09
N ILE A 172 4.91 2.11 -5.34
CA ILE A 172 5.14 3.18 -4.36
C ILE A 172 4.06 4.24 -4.53
N HIS A 173 3.29 4.48 -3.48
CA HIS A 173 2.22 5.47 -3.50
C HIS A 173 2.78 6.89 -3.39
N GLY A 174 2.87 7.59 -4.51
CA GLY A 174 3.34 8.99 -4.61
C GLY A 174 2.22 9.96 -5.02
N ALA A 175 1.03 9.84 -4.41
CA ALA A 175 -0.13 10.69 -4.74
C ALA A 175 -0.91 11.09 -3.48
N ASN A 176 -1.97 11.90 -3.65
CA ASN A 176 -2.94 12.29 -2.62
C ASN A 176 -2.35 13.05 -1.42
N ASN A 177 -1.21 13.73 -1.59
CA ASN A 177 -0.51 14.46 -0.53
C ASN A 177 -0.11 13.57 0.67
N PHE A 178 0.20 12.31 0.43
CA PHE A 178 0.92 11.48 1.36
C PHE A 178 2.39 11.94 1.46
N LEU A 179 3.30 11.12 1.96
CA LEU A 179 4.66 11.59 2.22
C LEU A 179 5.46 11.94 0.94
N ILE A 180 5.22 11.22 -0.18
CA ILE A 180 5.93 11.36 -1.46
C ILE A 180 5.13 12.22 -2.41
#